data_ce925e0bf94e024ba0dfa440b7b67639
#
_entry.id   ce925e0bf94e024ba0dfa440b7b67639
#
_cell.length_a   1.000
_cell.length_b   1.000
_cell.length_c   1.000
_cell.angle_alpha   90.00
_cell.angle_beta   90.00
_cell.angle_gamma   90.00
#
_symmetry.space_group_name_H-M   'P 1'
#
loop_
_entity.id
_entity.type
_entity.pdbx_description
1 polymer ?
#
loop_
_entity_poly.entity_id
_entity_poly.type
_entity_poly.pdbx_seq_one_letter_code
_entity_poly.pdbx_strand_id
1 'polypeptide(L)'
;MYNPAHPGRILVNYLQGRSVTEVARHLGITRPALSRVLNGKARISADMALRISEAFNTDAEFWLRLQAQRDLWFASRKRRAKVKPLAQDLAA
;
A
#
# COMPACT_ATOMS: atom_id res chain seq x y z
N MET A 1 0.13 -18.79 -0.85
CA MET A 1 0.20 -17.37 -0.44
C MET A 1 -1.19 -16.89 -0.05
N TYR A 2 -1.30 -16.31 1.12
CA TYR A 2 -2.60 -15.81 1.59
C TYR A 2 -2.87 -14.43 1.01
N ASN A 3 -4.16 -14.02 1.04
CA ASN A 3 -4.60 -12.73 0.53
C ASN A 3 -4.26 -11.64 1.56
N PRO A 4 -3.23 -10.82 1.31
CA PRO A 4 -2.87 -9.79 2.28
C PRO A 4 -3.89 -8.65 2.30
N ALA A 5 -4.10 -8.08 3.46
CA ALA A 5 -5.00 -6.94 3.61
C ALA A 5 -4.45 -5.73 2.86
N HIS A 6 -5.35 -4.90 2.34
CA HIS A 6 -4.94 -3.64 1.74
C HIS A 6 -4.35 -2.74 2.85
N PRO A 7 -3.23 -2.05 2.58
CA PRO A 7 -2.62 -1.17 3.59
C PRO A 7 -3.59 -0.16 4.17
N GLY A 8 -4.56 0.32 3.38
CA GLY A 8 -5.56 1.26 3.87
C GLY A 8 -6.40 0.70 4.99
N ARG A 9 -6.65 -0.61 5.00
CA ARG A 9 -7.40 -1.26 6.08
C ARG A 9 -6.63 -1.21 7.39
N ILE A 10 -5.32 -1.32 7.30
CA ILE A 10 -4.47 -1.22 8.47
C ILE A 10 -4.39 0.23 8.91
N LEU A 11 -4.31 1.17 7.97
CA LEU A 11 -4.26 2.60 8.26
C LEU A 11 -5.50 3.06 9.03
N VAL A 12 -6.67 2.49 8.74
CA VAL A 12 -7.90 2.84 9.47
C VAL A 12 -7.70 2.74 10.97
N ASN A 13 -6.96 1.75 11.44
CA ASN A 13 -6.74 1.55 12.87
C ASN A 13 -5.93 2.67 13.49
N TYR A 14 -5.12 3.37 12.70
CA TYR A 14 -4.31 4.48 13.21
C TYR A 14 -5.09 5.78 13.35
N LEU A 15 -6.27 5.88 12.75
CA LEU A 15 -7.08 7.09 12.86
C LEU A 15 -7.63 7.27 14.28
N GLN A 16 -7.93 6.19 14.96
CA GLN A 16 -8.34 6.19 16.37
C GLN A 16 -9.49 7.17 16.65
N GLY A 17 -10.53 7.09 15.83
CA GLY A 17 -11.72 7.91 16.02
C GLY A 17 -11.65 9.32 15.43
N ARG A 18 -10.52 9.72 14.88
CA ARG A 18 -10.42 10.99 14.18
C ARG A 18 -11.17 10.90 12.86
N SER A 19 -11.74 12.02 12.41
CA SER A 19 -12.46 12.04 11.15
C SER A 19 -11.48 11.96 9.98
N VAL A 20 -11.96 11.43 8.85
CA VAL A 20 -11.17 11.36 7.63
C VAL A 20 -10.76 12.77 7.18
N THR A 21 -11.69 13.73 7.30
CA THR A 21 -11.42 15.13 6.93
C THR A 21 -10.27 15.70 7.74
N GLU A 22 -10.29 15.47 9.04
CA GLU A 22 -9.26 15.97 9.95
C GLU A 22 -7.90 15.37 9.63
N VAL A 23 -7.84 14.05 9.43
CA VAL A 23 -6.59 13.38 9.14
C VAL A 23 -6.06 13.78 7.76
N ALA A 24 -6.94 13.90 6.77
CA ALA A 24 -6.53 14.34 5.43
C ALA A 24 -5.90 15.73 5.48
N ARG A 25 -6.53 16.65 6.22
CA ARG A 25 -5.98 18.00 6.39
C ARG A 25 -4.60 17.94 7.04
N HIS A 26 -4.45 17.12 8.05
CA HIS A 26 -3.17 16.99 8.75
C HIS A 26 -2.09 16.43 7.82
N LEU A 27 -2.44 15.47 6.96
CA LEU A 27 -1.51 14.88 6.00
C LEU A 27 -1.22 15.80 4.82
N GLY A 28 -2.01 16.87 4.64
CA GLY A 28 -1.84 17.77 3.51
C GLY A 28 -2.35 17.19 2.21
N ILE A 29 -3.38 16.34 2.29
CA ILE A 29 -4.01 15.73 1.10
C ILE A 29 -5.50 16.00 1.14
N THR A 30 -6.19 15.73 0.03
CA THR A 30 -7.63 15.92 -0.03
C THR A 30 -8.34 14.77 0.70
N ARG A 31 -9.54 15.06 1.21
CA ARG A 31 -10.36 14.04 1.84
C ARG A 31 -10.66 12.87 0.90
N PRO A 32 -11.05 13.12 -0.37
CA PRO A 32 -11.28 12.00 -1.29
C PRO A 32 -10.04 11.15 -1.52
N ALA A 33 -8.85 11.75 -1.57
CA ALA A 33 -7.61 10.99 -1.75
C ALA A 33 -7.39 10.02 -0.59
N LEU A 34 -7.56 10.51 0.63
CA LEU A 34 -7.41 9.64 1.81
C LEU A 34 -8.51 8.58 1.85
N SER A 35 -9.75 8.98 1.58
CA SER A 35 -10.87 8.06 1.60
C SER A 35 -10.66 6.88 0.64
N ARG A 36 -10.15 7.15 -0.56
CA ARG A 36 -9.86 6.09 -1.53
C ARG A 36 -8.83 5.11 -1.01
N VAL A 37 -7.79 5.60 -0.34
CA VAL A 37 -6.78 4.71 0.25
C VAL A 37 -7.41 3.86 1.36
N LEU A 38 -8.16 4.49 2.25
CA LEU A 38 -8.78 3.78 3.37
C LEU A 38 -9.77 2.71 2.91
N ASN A 39 -10.44 2.94 1.79
CA ASN A 39 -11.41 2.00 1.25
C ASN A 39 -10.80 0.98 0.28
N GLY A 40 -9.49 0.98 0.15
CA GLY A 40 -8.80 0.01 -0.69
C GLY A 40 -8.92 0.28 -2.18
N LYS A 41 -9.29 1.50 -2.57
CA LYS A 41 -9.50 1.87 -3.97
C LYS A 41 -8.32 2.63 -4.58
N ALA A 42 -7.32 2.96 -3.78
CA ALA A 42 -6.10 3.60 -4.24
C ALA A 42 -4.92 3.00 -3.53
N ARG A 43 -3.81 2.92 -4.23
CA ARG A 43 -2.56 2.41 -3.69
C ARG A 43 -1.91 3.45 -2.79
N ILE A 44 -1.06 2.98 -1.89
CA ILE A 44 -0.20 3.87 -1.12
C ILE A 44 1.07 4.12 -1.93
N SER A 45 1.26 5.36 -2.36
CA SER A 45 2.47 5.79 -3.04
C SER A 45 3.60 6.05 -2.05
N ALA A 46 4.81 6.25 -2.56
CA ALA A 46 5.94 6.61 -1.71
C ALA A 46 5.68 7.92 -0.98
N ASP A 47 5.12 8.92 -1.67
CA ASP A 47 4.78 10.20 -1.04
C ASP A 47 3.77 10.00 0.09
N MET A 48 2.74 9.22 -0.16
CA MET A 48 1.73 8.94 0.86
C MET A 48 2.34 8.20 2.05
N ALA A 49 3.22 7.24 1.78
CA ALA A 49 3.89 6.49 2.85
C ALA A 49 4.73 7.41 3.73
N LEU A 50 5.40 8.38 3.13
CA LEU A 50 6.18 9.35 3.90
C LEU A 50 5.28 10.22 4.78
N ARG A 51 4.16 10.70 4.24
CA ARG A 51 3.21 11.52 4.99
C ARG A 51 2.62 10.74 6.16
N ILE A 52 2.23 9.51 5.92
CA ILE A 52 1.67 8.64 6.96
C ILE A 52 2.72 8.38 8.05
N SER A 53 3.94 8.08 7.65
CA SER A 53 5.00 7.77 8.60
C SER A 53 5.29 8.96 9.52
N GLU A 54 5.27 10.16 8.96
CA GLU A 54 5.50 11.36 9.75
C GLU A 54 4.35 11.66 10.71
N ALA A 55 3.12 11.46 10.23
CA ALA A 55 1.94 11.76 11.05
C ALA A 55 1.73 10.77 12.17
N PHE A 56 1.99 9.50 11.92
CA PHE A 56 1.69 8.43 12.88
C PHE A 56 2.94 7.79 13.48
N ASN A 57 4.09 8.37 13.22
CA ASN A 57 5.37 7.89 13.75
C ASN A 57 5.60 6.41 13.42
N THR A 58 5.38 6.08 12.17
CA THR A 58 5.60 4.73 11.64
C THR A 58 6.69 4.79 10.59
N ASP A 59 7.10 3.63 10.10
CA ASP A 59 8.13 3.53 9.08
C ASP A 59 7.48 3.55 7.69
N ALA A 60 7.96 4.43 6.81
CA ALA A 60 7.42 4.52 5.45
C ALA A 60 7.58 3.20 4.71
N GLU A 61 8.69 2.48 4.93
CA GLU A 61 8.91 1.21 4.28
C GLU A 61 7.90 0.15 4.70
N PHE A 62 7.39 0.22 5.93
CA PHE A 62 6.35 -0.67 6.39
C PHE A 62 5.12 -0.58 5.47
N TRP A 63 4.68 0.66 5.17
CA TRP A 63 3.51 0.86 4.32
C TRP A 63 3.76 0.39 2.89
N LEU A 64 4.96 0.62 2.37
CA LEU A 64 5.31 0.20 1.02
C LEU A 64 5.44 -1.32 0.92
N ARG A 65 5.92 -1.98 1.97
CA ARG A 65 5.97 -3.45 1.99
C ARG A 65 4.58 -4.05 1.96
N LEU A 66 3.66 -3.48 2.73
CA LEU A 66 2.26 -3.95 2.71
C LEU A 66 1.67 -3.81 1.32
N GLN A 67 1.94 -2.68 0.67
CA GLN A 67 1.42 -2.45 -0.67
C GLN A 67 2.04 -3.44 -1.66
N ALA A 68 3.34 -3.67 -1.56
CA ALA A 68 4.02 -4.60 -2.46
C ALA A 68 3.51 -6.03 -2.31
N GLN A 69 3.28 -6.47 -1.08
CA GLN A 69 2.73 -7.80 -0.83
C GLN A 69 1.36 -7.96 -1.49
N ARG A 70 0.52 -6.95 -1.38
CA ARG A 70 -0.79 -7.00 -2.00
C ARG A 70 -0.69 -6.97 -3.52
N ASP A 71 0.17 -6.12 -4.05
CA ASP A 71 0.37 -6.03 -5.51
C ASP A 71 0.85 -7.37 -6.07
N LEU A 72 1.80 -8.00 -5.39
CA LEU A 72 2.32 -9.29 -5.83
C LEU A 72 1.26 -10.38 -5.77
N TRP A 73 0.45 -10.37 -4.72
CA TRP A 73 -0.61 -11.36 -4.60
C TRP A 73 -1.59 -11.26 -5.76
N PHE A 74 -2.06 -10.04 -6.08
CA PHE A 74 -2.98 -9.86 -7.20
C PHE A 74 -2.33 -10.15 -8.54
N ALA A 75 -1.08 -9.72 -8.73
CA ALA A 75 -0.37 -9.99 -9.98
C ALA A 75 -0.17 -11.49 -10.19
N SER A 76 0.12 -12.23 -9.13
CA SER A 76 0.36 -13.68 -9.22
C SER A 76 -0.92 -14.44 -9.54
N ARG A 77 -2.09 -13.87 -9.29
CA ARG A 77 -3.36 -14.53 -9.55
C ARG A 77 -3.94 -14.19 -10.93
N LYS A 78 -3.36 -13.25 -11.63
CA LYS A 78 -3.81 -12.90 -12.97
C LYS A 78 -3.23 -13.87 -13.97
N ARG A 79 -4.00 -14.16 -15.02
CA ARG A 79 -3.48 -14.93 -16.15
C ARG A 79 -2.49 -14.06 -16.88
N ARG A 80 -1.34 -14.62 -17.13
CA ARG A 80 -0.27 -13.91 -17.82
C ARG A 80 0.61 -14.92 -18.52
N ALA A 81 1.30 -14.46 -19.56
CA ALA A 81 2.23 -15.29 -20.27
C ALA A 81 3.34 -15.74 -19.31
N LYS A 82 3.65 -17.03 -19.40
CA LYS A 82 4.71 -17.58 -18.58
C LYS A 82 6.05 -17.14 -19.14
N VAL A 83 6.92 -16.64 -18.27
CA VAL A 83 8.26 -16.25 -18.65
C VAL A 83 9.22 -17.35 -18.26
N LYS A 84 9.95 -17.86 -19.23
CA LYS A 84 10.96 -18.88 -18.98
C LYS A 84 12.25 -18.21 -18.51
N PRO A 85 12.98 -18.89 -17.63
CA PRO A 85 14.31 -18.39 -17.30
C PRO A 85 15.17 -18.30 -18.55
N LEU A 86 16.12 -17.39 -18.56
CA LEU A 86 17.12 -17.34 -19.61
C LEU A 86 17.99 -18.58 -19.52
N ALA A 87 18.88 -18.77 -20.52
CA ALA A 87 19.66 -19.99 -20.60
C ALA A 87 20.34 -20.30 -19.26
N GLN A 88 20.46 -21.61 -18.97
CA GLN A 88 20.98 -22.09 -17.68
C GLN A 88 22.38 -21.58 -17.40
N ASP A 89 23.20 -21.44 -18.43
CA ASP A 89 24.57 -20.97 -18.29
C ASP A 89 24.64 -19.55 -17.74
N LEU A 90 23.58 -18.76 -17.87
CA LEU A 90 23.55 -17.43 -17.31
C LEU A 90 23.43 -17.42 -15.78
N ALA A 91 22.96 -18.50 -15.21
CA ALA A 91 22.76 -18.63 -13.78
C ALA A 91 24.02 -19.10 -13.05
N ALA A 92 24.99 -19.55 -13.79
CA ALA A 92 26.22 -20.12 -13.21
C ALA A 92 27.13 -19.07 -12.59
#